data_0662f803598d34c414696b5f19a597e7
#
_entry.id   0662f803598d34c414696b5f19a597e7
#
_cell.length_a   1.000
_cell.length_b   1.000
_cell.length_c   1.000
_cell.angle_alpha   90.00
_cell.angle_beta   90.00
_cell.angle_gamma   90.00
#
_symmetry.space_group_name_H-M   'P 1'
#
loop_
_entity.id
_entity.type
_entity.pdbx_description
1 polymer ?
#
loop_
_entity_poly.entity_id
_entity_poly.type
_entity_poly.pdbx_seq_one_letter_code
_entity_poly.pdbx_strand_id
1 'polypeptide(L)'
;HNFYGDLEDLDAASINDVALFFSQYYAPNNAAIAIVGDFDSDEALAMVKTYFSDIPASPAPIEFPDISEPRQEVEKAESRRDPLATRPGFAFAYHVPERLTPEWYAMGIIDQILLQGDDSLLHQALVKDAGMTDGVGGGINALLGNMLNYKGPMLWTASFIHDAGIDRDDILAVIDGTVEQLKREPVDQATLDRAIVKWRSAYYDQINNFFGFGRADLLASLALFDDRPELINEFEKGILAVTPELIQKTAQEYLRPANRTTLVLE
;
A
#
# COMPACT_ATOMS: atom_id res chain seq x y z
N HIS A 1 -2.49 8.72 -14.04
CA HIS A 1 -1.30 9.57 -14.01
C HIS A 1 -0.04 8.73 -13.89
N ASN A 2 1.02 9.15 -14.56
CA ASN A 2 2.35 8.60 -14.37
C ASN A 2 2.91 9.11 -13.03
N PHE A 3 3.54 8.24 -12.25
CA PHE A 3 4.14 8.62 -10.95
C PHE A 3 5.24 9.68 -11.09
N TYR A 4 6.00 9.64 -12.17
CA TYR A 4 7.08 10.59 -12.44
C TYR A 4 6.64 11.84 -13.22
N GLY A 5 5.35 11.95 -13.55
CA GLY A 5 4.84 13.00 -14.43
C GLY A 5 5.18 12.79 -15.90
N ASP A 6 4.82 13.75 -16.72
CA ASP A 6 5.07 13.72 -18.14
C ASP A 6 6.11 14.80 -18.53
N LEU A 7 6.99 14.53 -19.46
CA LEU A 7 7.97 15.50 -19.91
C LEU A 7 7.31 16.73 -20.55
N GLU A 8 6.17 16.54 -21.21
CA GLU A 8 5.39 17.63 -21.79
C GLU A 8 4.86 18.59 -20.71
N ASP A 9 4.37 18.06 -19.58
CA ASP A 9 3.92 18.86 -18.43
C ASP A 9 5.09 19.62 -17.80
N LEU A 10 6.27 18.97 -17.72
CA LEU A 10 7.47 19.59 -17.18
C LEU A 10 7.98 20.74 -18.09
N ASP A 11 7.95 20.54 -19.41
CA ASP A 11 8.35 21.55 -20.39
C ASP A 11 7.36 22.75 -20.44
N ALA A 12 6.08 22.51 -20.13
CA ALA A 12 5.06 23.55 -20.06
C ALA A 12 5.09 24.37 -18.76
N ALA A 13 5.68 23.83 -17.69
CA ALA A 13 5.72 24.45 -16.37
C ALA A 13 6.59 25.73 -16.37
N SER A 14 6.05 26.82 -15.84
CA SER A 14 6.77 28.06 -15.64
C SER A 14 7.32 28.20 -14.21
N ILE A 15 8.29 29.09 -14.01
CA ILE A 15 8.80 29.40 -12.66
C ILE A 15 7.69 29.96 -11.75
N ASN A 16 6.67 30.61 -12.31
CA ASN A 16 5.54 31.09 -11.56
C ASN A 16 4.65 29.95 -11.04
N ASP A 17 4.46 28.90 -11.84
CA ASP A 17 3.70 27.70 -11.42
C ASP A 17 4.41 27.01 -10.24
N VAL A 18 5.73 26.90 -10.32
CA VAL A 18 6.56 26.36 -9.22
C VAL A 18 6.42 27.23 -7.97
N ALA A 19 6.54 28.55 -8.10
CA ALA A 19 6.44 29.49 -6.97
C ALA A 19 5.06 29.45 -6.31
N LEU A 20 4.00 29.39 -7.10
CA LEU A 20 2.61 29.25 -6.62
C LEU A 20 2.42 27.93 -5.87
N PHE A 21 2.88 26.81 -6.44
CA PHE A 21 2.80 25.50 -5.82
C PHE A 21 3.51 25.47 -4.45
N PHE A 22 4.74 25.98 -4.39
CA PHE A 22 5.48 26.06 -3.13
C PHE A 22 4.79 26.94 -2.09
N SER A 23 4.32 28.14 -2.49
CA SER A 23 3.64 29.05 -1.57
C SER A 23 2.33 28.49 -1.02
N GLN A 24 1.65 27.65 -1.81
CA GLN A 24 0.36 27.05 -1.42
C GLN A 24 0.53 25.80 -0.57
N TYR A 25 1.42 24.89 -0.97
CA TYR A 25 1.48 23.54 -0.38
C TYR A 25 2.65 23.34 0.60
N TYR A 26 3.75 24.09 0.48
CA TYR A 26 4.93 23.98 1.34
C TYR A 26 4.91 25.03 2.45
N ALA A 27 3.87 25.04 3.24
CA ALA A 27 3.69 25.96 4.34
C ALA A 27 3.49 25.20 5.67
N PRO A 28 3.83 25.81 6.83
CA PRO A 28 3.76 25.14 8.13
C PRO A 28 2.39 24.57 8.48
N ASN A 29 1.32 25.19 8.00
CA ASN A 29 -0.05 24.70 8.21
C ASN A 29 -0.44 23.50 7.33
N ASN A 30 0.48 23.02 6.48
CA ASN A 30 0.34 21.80 5.67
C ASN A 30 1.50 20.83 5.90
N ALA A 31 2.22 20.95 7.00
CA ALA A 31 3.38 20.12 7.29
C ALA A 31 3.30 19.53 8.69
N ALA A 32 3.78 18.30 8.84
CA ALA A 32 3.98 17.65 10.12
C ALA A 32 5.48 17.38 10.32
N ILE A 33 6.01 17.69 11.50
CA ILE A 33 7.38 17.39 11.89
C ILE A 33 7.34 16.30 12.95
N ALA A 34 7.99 15.18 12.71
CA ALA A 34 8.21 14.15 13.71
C ALA A 34 9.70 14.04 14.04
N ILE A 35 10.03 14.11 15.32
CA ILE A 35 11.38 13.95 15.84
C ILE A 35 11.38 12.72 16.75
N VAL A 36 12.24 11.76 16.43
CA VAL A 36 12.34 10.49 17.17
C VAL A 36 13.80 10.23 17.53
N GLY A 37 14.06 9.99 18.82
CA GLY A 37 15.42 9.73 19.29
C GLY A 37 15.53 9.93 20.81
N ASP A 38 16.76 10.04 21.27
CA ASP A 38 17.09 10.35 22.66
C ASP A 38 17.41 11.85 22.77
N PHE A 39 16.42 12.65 23.21
CA PHE A 39 16.53 14.11 23.34
C PHE A 39 15.60 14.63 24.44
N ASP A 40 15.88 15.85 24.92
CA ASP A 40 14.96 16.61 25.78
C ASP A 40 13.85 17.24 24.91
N SER A 41 12.59 16.95 25.24
CA SER A 41 11.43 17.40 24.45
C SER A 41 11.24 18.92 24.48
N ASP A 42 11.56 19.59 25.59
CA ASP A 42 11.40 21.04 25.74
C ASP A 42 12.49 21.77 24.95
N GLU A 43 13.72 21.26 24.95
CA GLU A 43 14.81 21.80 24.13
C GLU A 43 14.52 21.61 22.62
N ALA A 44 14.06 20.42 22.22
CA ALA A 44 13.69 20.16 20.82
C ALA A 44 12.55 21.10 20.37
N LEU A 45 11.51 21.26 21.18
CA LEU A 45 10.41 22.18 20.88
C LEU A 45 10.88 23.64 20.79
N ALA A 46 11.79 24.07 21.67
CA ALA A 46 12.37 25.40 21.62
C ALA A 46 13.17 25.63 20.31
N MET A 47 13.94 24.63 19.87
CA MET A 47 14.63 24.68 18.57
C MET A 47 13.66 24.75 17.40
N VAL A 48 12.62 23.91 17.39
CA VAL A 48 11.59 23.98 16.33
C VAL A 48 10.95 25.37 16.28
N LYS A 49 10.57 25.95 17.41
CA LYS A 49 10.04 27.30 17.47
C LYS A 49 11.02 28.33 16.94
N THR A 50 12.29 28.23 17.29
CA THR A 50 13.33 29.17 16.88
C THR A 50 13.52 29.19 15.35
N TYR A 51 13.45 28.03 14.70
CA TYR A 51 13.75 27.92 13.28
C TYR A 51 12.52 27.99 12.37
N PHE A 52 11.31 27.72 12.88
CA PHE A 52 10.11 27.59 12.05
C PHE A 52 9.01 28.62 12.37
N SER A 53 9.03 29.33 13.52
CA SER A 53 7.96 30.25 13.89
C SER A 53 7.80 31.46 12.96
N ASP A 54 8.86 31.88 12.29
CA ASP A 54 8.85 33.03 11.39
C ASP A 54 8.37 32.67 9.98
N ILE A 55 8.14 31.38 9.67
CA ILE A 55 7.66 30.94 8.37
C ILE A 55 6.14 31.16 8.33
N PRO A 56 5.63 31.97 7.39
CA PRO A 56 4.21 32.27 7.32
C PRO A 56 3.40 31.05 6.89
N ALA A 57 2.15 30.97 7.39
CA ALA A 57 1.19 30.01 6.88
C ALA A 57 0.84 30.29 5.41
N SER A 58 0.33 29.30 4.70
CA SER A 58 -0.20 29.51 3.35
C SER A 58 -1.26 30.62 3.35
N PRO A 59 -1.22 31.55 2.40
CA PRO A 59 -2.16 32.65 2.32
C PRO A 59 -3.58 32.23 1.91
N ALA A 60 -3.73 31.03 1.37
CA ALA A 60 -5.00 30.47 0.91
C ALA A 60 -5.28 29.14 1.64
N PRO A 61 -6.56 28.75 1.77
CA PRO A 61 -6.90 27.41 2.20
C PRO A 61 -6.26 26.36 1.27
N ILE A 62 -5.78 25.27 1.86
CA ILE A 62 -5.23 24.18 1.07
C ILE A 62 -6.40 23.35 0.56
N GLU A 63 -6.59 23.38 -0.75
CA GLU A 63 -7.61 22.58 -1.41
C GLU A 63 -7.02 21.22 -1.81
N PHE A 64 -7.68 20.16 -1.37
CA PHE A 64 -7.35 18.81 -1.79
C PHE A 64 -8.33 18.40 -2.90
N PRO A 65 -7.83 17.79 -4.00
CA PRO A 65 -8.71 17.28 -5.04
C PRO A 65 -9.57 16.14 -4.48
N ASP A 66 -10.77 15.98 -5.04
CA ASP A 66 -11.58 14.80 -4.81
C ASP A 66 -10.89 13.60 -5.47
N ILE A 67 -10.37 12.71 -4.64
CA ILE A 67 -9.67 11.48 -5.06
C ILE A 67 -10.54 10.24 -4.86
N SER A 68 -11.86 10.41 -4.64
CA SER A 68 -12.77 9.29 -4.50
C SER A 68 -12.77 8.43 -5.77
N GLU A 69 -12.76 7.12 -5.57
CA GLU A 69 -12.83 6.15 -6.65
C GLU A 69 -14.17 5.41 -6.58
N PRO A 70 -14.92 5.31 -7.68
CA PRO A 70 -16.12 4.52 -7.69
C PRO A 70 -15.78 3.04 -7.52
N ARG A 71 -16.69 2.30 -6.89
CA ARG A 71 -16.57 0.85 -6.79
C ARG A 71 -16.43 0.24 -8.19
N GLN A 72 -15.40 -0.56 -8.39
CA GLN A 72 -15.19 -1.27 -9.63
C GLN A 72 -16.15 -2.47 -9.73
N GLU A 73 -16.95 -2.53 -10.81
CA GLU A 73 -17.96 -3.57 -11.03
C GLU A 73 -17.66 -4.44 -12.26
N VAL A 74 -16.58 -4.14 -12.97
CA VAL A 74 -16.14 -4.90 -14.16
C VAL A 74 -14.64 -5.07 -14.09
N GLU A 75 -14.15 -6.29 -14.35
CA GLU A 75 -12.71 -6.57 -14.48
C GLU A 75 -12.10 -5.68 -15.56
N LYS A 76 -10.95 -5.10 -15.27
CA LYS A 76 -10.12 -4.36 -16.23
C LYS A 76 -8.92 -5.21 -16.60
N ALA A 77 -8.61 -5.27 -17.88
CA ALA A 77 -7.44 -5.98 -18.39
C ALA A 77 -6.73 -5.12 -19.42
N GLU A 78 -5.44 -5.02 -19.32
CA GLU A 78 -4.58 -4.29 -20.25
C GLU A 78 -3.37 -5.14 -20.62
N SER A 79 -2.94 -5.03 -21.87
CA SER A 79 -1.67 -5.60 -22.36
C SER A 79 -0.83 -4.46 -22.94
N ARG A 80 0.45 -4.45 -22.60
CA ARG A 80 1.42 -3.47 -23.11
C ARG A 80 2.64 -4.19 -23.63
N ARG A 81 3.15 -3.69 -24.74
CA ARG A 81 4.43 -4.15 -25.27
C ARG A 81 5.54 -3.19 -24.83
N ASP A 82 6.57 -3.76 -24.20
CA ASP A 82 7.80 -3.07 -23.91
C ASP A 82 8.94 -3.69 -24.76
N PRO A 83 9.47 -2.95 -25.75
CA PRO A 83 10.53 -3.47 -26.60
C PRO A 83 11.85 -3.75 -25.86
N LEU A 84 11.99 -3.31 -24.61
CA LEU A 84 13.14 -3.56 -23.75
C LEU A 84 12.92 -4.75 -22.80
N ALA A 85 11.70 -5.25 -22.68
CA ALA A 85 11.40 -6.41 -21.85
C ALA A 85 12.05 -7.66 -22.46
N THR A 86 12.84 -8.36 -21.68
CA THR A 86 13.48 -9.62 -22.07
C THR A 86 12.65 -10.85 -21.74
N ARG A 87 11.70 -10.70 -20.82
CA ARG A 87 10.72 -11.71 -20.38
C ARG A 87 9.38 -11.01 -20.12
N PRO A 88 8.26 -11.72 -20.35
CA PRO A 88 6.95 -11.17 -20.06
C PRO A 88 6.75 -10.98 -18.56
N GLY A 89 5.89 -10.03 -18.22
CA GLY A 89 5.49 -9.75 -16.85
C GLY A 89 3.98 -9.78 -16.67
N PHE A 90 3.55 -10.15 -15.49
CA PHE A 90 2.15 -10.14 -15.10
C PHE A 90 1.98 -9.37 -13.81
N ALA A 91 0.98 -8.49 -13.77
CA ALA A 91 0.58 -7.80 -12.55
C ALA A 91 -0.94 -7.84 -12.41
N PHE A 92 -1.41 -7.89 -11.17
CA PHE A 92 -2.82 -7.75 -10.86
C PHE A 92 -3.02 -6.94 -9.58
N ALA A 93 -4.17 -6.31 -9.50
CA ALA A 93 -4.51 -5.43 -8.39
C ALA A 93 -6.00 -5.55 -8.02
N TYR A 94 -6.29 -5.32 -6.74
CA TYR A 94 -7.64 -5.17 -6.22
C TYR A 94 -7.72 -3.88 -5.40
N HIS A 95 -8.83 -3.15 -5.50
CA HIS A 95 -9.12 -2.09 -4.55
C HIS A 95 -9.27 -2.69 -3.14
N VAL A 96 -8.66 -2.04 -2.15
CA VAL A 96 -8.75 -2.46 -0.75
C VAL A 96 -9.88 -1.75 -0.01
N PRO A 97 -10.31 -2.28 1.16
CA PRO A 97 -11.23 -1.60 2.05
C PRO A 97 -10.72 -0.23 2.48
N GLU A 98 -11.65 0.63 2.89
CA GLU A 98 -11.33 1.91 3.51
C GLU A 98 -10.42 1.71 4.73
N ARG A 99 -9.39 2.56 4.82
CA ARG A 99 -8.37 2.50 5.86
C ARG A 99 -8.98 2.59 7.27
N LEU A 100 -8.41 1.85 8.21
CA LEU A 100 -8.82 1.75 9.62
C LEU A 100 -10.15 1.02 9.87
N THR A 101 -10.82 0.48 8.84
CA THR A 101 -11.97 -0.39 9.02
C THR A 101 -11.56 -1.81 9.43
N PRO A 102 -12.44 -2.61 10.05
CA PRO A 102 -12.15 -4.02 10.35
C PRO A 102 -11.73 -4.81 9.10
N GLU A 103 -12.37 -4.55 7.97
CA GLU A 103 -12.06 -5.16 6.67
C GLU A 103 -10.67 -4.79 6.16
N TRP A 104 -10.20 -3.57 6.43
CA TRP A 104 -8.84 -3.15 6.09
C TRP A 104 -7.79 -3.91 6.90
N TYR A 105 -7.99 -4.12 8.20
CA TYR A 105 -7.12 -4.96 9.01
C TYR A 105 -7.13 -6.41 8.53
N ALA A 106 -8.31 -6.94 8.17
CA ALA A 106 -8.41 -8.26 7.58
C ALA A 106 -7.67 -8.36 6.24
N MET A 107 -7.71 -7.31 5.40
CA MET A 107 -6.94 -7.27 4.15
C MET A 107 -5.44 -7.29 4.40
N GLY A 108 -4.95 -6.65 5.48
CA GLY A 108 -3.56 -6.78 5.91
C GLY A 108 -3.16 -8.20 6.32
N ILE A 109 -4.07 -8.96 6.93
CA ILE A 109 -3.85 -10.39 7.24
C ILE A 109 -3.96 -11.25 5.98
N ILE A 110 -4.90 -10.96 5.08
CA ILE A 110 -5.01 -11.61 3.77
C ILE A 110 -3.71 -11.45 2.98
N ASP A 111 -3.11 -10.27 2.99
CA ASP A 111 -1.80 -10.02 2.38
C ASP A 111 -0.72 -10.97 2.93
N GLN A 112 -0.66 -11.17 4.25
CA GLN A 112 0.29 -12.10 4.88
C GLN A 112 0.05 -13.56 4.49
N ILE A 113 -1.20 -13.96 4.29
CA ILE A 113 -1.57 -15.33 3.91
C ILE A 113 -1.31 -15.56 2.42
N LEU A 114 -1.72 -14.60 1.56
CA LEU A 114 -1.65 -14.77 0.11
C LEU A 114 -0.28 -14.48 -0.48
N LEU A 115 0.44 -13.48 0.03
CA LEU A 115 1.56 -12.91 -0.73
C LEU A 115 2.88 -12.84 0.04
N GLN A 116 2.86 -12.60 1.34
CA GLN A 116 4.10 -12.33 2.07
C GLN A 116 4.84 -13.60 2.49
N GLY A 117 6.10 -13.72 2.03
CA GLY A 117 6.99 -14.84 2.36
C GLY A 117 6.76 -16.11 1.54
N ASP A 118 7.72 -17.02 1.62
CA ASP A 118 7.75 -18.24 0.81
C ASP A 118 6.65 -19.26 1.18
N ASP A 119 6.07 -19.13 2.37
CA ASP A 119 4.94 -19.94 2.85
C ASP A 119 3.57 -19.41 2.42
N SER A 120 3.53 -18.29 1.70
CA SER A 120 2.30 -17.68 1.21
C SER A 120 1.65 -18.53 0.10
N LEU A 121 0.31 -18.47 0.04
CA LEU A 121 -0.44 -19.33 -0.88
C LEU A 121 -0.12 -19.07 -2.35
N LEU A 122 0.08 -17.81 -2.75
CA LEU A 122 0.44 -17.48 -4.14
C LEU A 122 1.88 -17.91 -4.46
N HIS A 123 2.82 -17.80 -3.50
CA HIS A 123 4.17 -18.31 -3.72
C HIS A 123 4.15 -19.84 -3.89
N GLN A 124 3.41 -20.55 -3.06
CA GLN A 124 3.28 -22.01 -3.20
C GLN A 124 2.66 -22.37 -4.56
N ALA A 125 1.53 -21.75 -4.92
CA ALA A 125 0.82 -22.08 -6.15
C ALA A 125 1.58 -21.70 -7.43
N LEU A 126 2.10 -20.47 -7.51
CA LEU A 126 2.74 -19.96 -8.75
C LEU A 126 4.19 -20.41 -8.90
N VAL A 127 4.94 -20.46 -7.80
CA VAL A 127 6.39 -20.77 -7.83
C VAL A 127 6.64 -22.27 -7.66
N LYS A 128 6.06 -22.88 -6.60
CA LYS A 128 6.38 -24.27 -6.24
C LYS A 128 5.60 -25.28 -7.03
N ASP A 129 4.28 -25.10 -7.14
CA ASP A 129 3.40 -26.12 -7.74
C ASP A 129 3.32 -25.95 -9.27
N ALA A 130 3.07 -24.74 -9.75
CA ALA A 130 2.91 -24.47 -11.18
C ALA A 130 4.23 -24.15 -11.91
N GLY A 131 5.28 -23.70 -11.20
CA GLY A 131 6.57 -23.34 -11.79
C GLY A 131 6.50 -22.24 -12.83
N MET A 132 5.55 -21.30 -12.68
CA MET A 132 5.30 -20.22 -13.64
C MET A 132 6.25 -19.04 -13.49
N THR A 133 6.82 -18.85 -12.31
CA THR A 133 7.70 -17.73 -11.97
C THR A 133 8.70 -18.13 -10.89
N ASP A 134 9.78 -17.36 -10.78
CA ASP A 134 10.78 -17.51 -9.72
C ASP A 134 10.36 -16.85 -8.39
N GLY A 135 9.36 -15.96 -8.43
CA GLY A 135 8.86 -15.26 -7.25
C GLY A 135 7.67 -14.36 -7.58
N VAL A 136 6.90 -14.05 -6.57
CA VAL A 136 5.79 -13.11 -6.62
C VAL A 136 5.94 -12.09 -5.49
N GLY A 137 5.72 -10.82 -5.78
CA GLY A 137 5.86 -9.75 -4.80
C GLY A 137 4.82 -8.65 -4.96
N GLY A 138 4.64 -7.87 -3.91
CA GLY A 138 3.67 -6.78 -3.88
C GLY A 138 3.17 -6.48 -2.47
N GLY A 139 1.92 -6.04 -2.35
CA GLY A 139 1.27 -5.69 -1.09
C GLY A 139 0.34 -4.49 -1.21
N ILE A 140 -0.21 -4.05 -0.10
CA ILE A 140 -1.02 -2.82 -0.04
C ILE A 140 -0.07 -1.61 -0.13
N ASN A 141 -0.33 -0.72 -1.10
CA ASN A 141 0.49 0.49 -1.33
C ASN A 141 1.98 0.18 -1.63
N ALA A 142 2.30 -1.00 -2.15
CA ALA A 142 3.67 -1.49 -2.28
C ALA A 142 4.57 -0.62 -3.18
N LEU A 143 4.00 0.17 -4.10
CA LEU A 143 4.76 1.05 -5.00
C LEU A 143 5.19 2.37 -4.33
N LEU A 144 4.43 2.86 -3.36
CA LEU A 144 4.59 4.21 -2.80
C LEU A 144 4.91 4.21 -1.29
N GLY A 145 4.92 3.04 -0.67
CA GLY A 145 5.13 2.92 0.76
C GLY A 145 4.66 1.58 1.31
N ASN A 146 3.72 1.62 2.23
CA ASN A 146 3.15 0.43 2.86
C ASN A 146 1.68 0.67 3.26
N MET A 147 1.03 -0.34 3.84
CA MET A 147 -0.38 -0.24 4.23
C MET A 147 -0.69 0.83 5.28
N LEU A 148 0.31 1.39 5.98
CA LEU A 148 0.06 2.31 7.11
C LEU A 148 0.17 3.79 6.72
N ASN A 149 0.87 4.14 5.63
CA ASN A 149 1.24 5.52 5.30
C ASN A 149 0.61 6.07 4.01
N TYR A 150 -0.69 5.88 3.84
CA TYR A 150 -1.44 6.50 2.73
C TYR A 150 -2.77 7.07 3.21
N LYS A 151 -3.41 7.89 2.37
CA LYS A 151 -4.77 8.40 2.56
C LYS A 151 -5.55 8.28 1.25
N GLY A 152 -6.82 7.87 1.36
CA GLY A 152 -7.72 7.70 0.21
C GLY A 152 -7.75 6.27 -0.35
N PRO A 153 -8.33 6.10 -1.56
CA PRO A 153 -8.41 4.81 -2.21
C PRO A 153 -7.02 4.22 -2.47
N MET A 154 -6.88 2.91 -2.29
CA MET A 154 -5.61 2.21 -2.46
C MET A 154 -5.81 0.84 -3.09
N LEU A 155 -4.71 0.30 -3.62
CA LEU A 155 -4.66 -1.02 -4.22
C LEU A 155 -3.80 -1.98 -3.38
N TRP A 156 -4.23 -3.23 -3.32
CA TRP A 156 -3.38 -4.36 -3.08
C TRP A 156 -2.92 -4.90 -4.44
N THR A 157 -1.63 -4.96 -4.65
CA THR A 157 -1.02 -5.34 -5.93
C THR A 157 -0.14 -6.55 -5.75
N ALA A 158 -0.04 -7.38 -6.79
CA ALA A 158 0.99 -8.39 -6.90
C ALA A 158 1.51 -8.43 -8.35
N SER A 159 2.81 -8.69 -8.50
CA SER A 159 3.45 -8.76 -9.80
C SER A 159 4.61 -9.76 -9.82
N PHE A 160 4.90 -10.26 -10.99
CA PHE A 160 6.01 -11.17 -11.23
C PHE A 160 6.41 -11.20 -12.71
N ILE A 161 7.62 -11.66 -12.96
CA ILE A 161 8.11 -11.99 -14.29
C ILE A 161 7.94 -13.49 -14.50
N HIS A 162 7.50 -13.90 -15.69
CA HIS A 162 7.28 -15.31 -16.00
C HIS A 162 7.96 -15.74 -17.30
N ASP A 163 8.00 -17.04 -17.57
CA ASP A 163 8.60 -17.53 -18.80
C ASP A 163 7.67 -17.28 -19.99
N ALA A 164 8.29 -17.08 -21.16
CA ALA A 164 7.55 -16.94 -22.41
C ALA A 164 6.74 -18.22 -22.72
N GLY A 165 5.53 -18.03 -23.23
CA GLY A 165 4.62 -19.14 -23.59
C GLY A 165 3.68 -19.59 -22.48
N ILE A 166 3.67 -18.91 -21.33
CA ILE A 166 2.63 -19.08 -20.30
C ILE A 166 1.51 -18.08 -20.61
N ASP A 167 0.30 -18.59 -20.81
CA ASP A 167 -0.84 -17.76 -21.14
C ASP A 167 -1.42 -17.05 -19.91
N ARG A 168 -1.94 -15.84 -20.13
CA ARG A 168 -2.64 -15.04 -19.09
C ARG A 168 -3.72 -15.84 -18.37
N ASP A 169 -4.51 -16.61 -19.13
CA ASP A 169 -5.64 -17.34 -18.57
C ASP A 169 -5.19 -18.52 -17.68
N ASP A 170 -4.06 -19.13 -17.97
CA ASP A 170 -3.44 -20.15 -17.10
C ASP A 170 -2.95 -19.52 -15.78
N ILE A 171 -2.32 -18.34 -15.85
CA ILE A 171 -1.92 -17.58 -14.67
C ILE A 171 -3.13 -17.24 -13.81
N LEU A 172 -4.19 -16.72 -14.43
CA LEU A 172 -5.42 -16.35 -13.73
C LEU A 172 -6.12 -17.54 -13.10
N ALA A 173 -6.11 -18.71 -13.76
CA ALA A 173 -6.68 -19.93 -13.20
C ALA A 173 -5.99 -20.33 -11.88
N VAL A 174 -4.67 -20.21 -11.80
CA VAL A 174 -3.91 -20.49 -10.57
C VAL A 174 -4.22 -19.46 -9.49
N ILE A 175 -4.22 -18.17 -9.83
CA ILE A 175 -4.53 -17.08 -8.90
C ILE A 175 -5.96 -17.23 -8.35
N ASP A 176 -6.95 -17.40 -9.23
CA ASP A 176 -8.35 -17.52 -8.86
C ASP A 176 -8.59 -18.79 -7.99
N GLY A 177 -7.98 -19.92 -8.35
CA GLY A 177 -8.04 -21.13 -7.55
C GLY A 177 -7.47 -20.93 -6.14
N THR A 178 -6.40 -20.15 -6.01
CA THR A 178 -5.76 -19.83 -4.72
C THR A 178 -6.64 -18.88 -3.89
N VAL A 179 -7.16 -17.83 -4.49
CA VAL A 179 -8.04 -16.85 -3.82
C VAL A 179 -9.35 -17.50 -3.38
N GLU A 180 -9.91 -18.41 -4.19
CA GLU A 180 -11.15 -19.12 -3.86
C GLU A 180 -11.04 -19.98 -2.59
N GLN A 181 -9.84 -20.42 -2.19
CA GLN A 181 -9.64 -21.13 -0.92
C GLN A 181 -10.06 -20.26 0.28
N LEU A 182 -9.68 -18.97 0.29
CA LEU A 182 -10.04 -18.03 1.36
C LEU A 182 -11.53 -17.66 1.36
N LYS A 183 -12.22 -17.80 0.22
CA LYS A 183 -13.63 -17.46 0.10
C LYS A 183 -14.56 -18.59 0.49
N ARG A 184 -14.12 -19.85 0.32
CA ARG A 184 -14.98 -21.03 0.56
C ARG A 184 -15.24 -21.28 2.02
N GLU A 185 -14.21 -21.19 2.84
CA GLU A 185 -14.28 -21.47 4.27
C GLU A 185 -13.34 -20.55 5.05
N PRO A 186 -13.64 -20.27 6.32
CA PRO A 186 -12.72 -19.55 7.19
C PRO A 186 -11.40 -20.29 7.31
N VAL A 187 -10.28 -19.56 7.35
CA VAL A 187 -8.97 -20.14 7.62
C VAL A 187 -8.94 -20.74 9.02
N ASP A 188 -8.10 -21.77 9.23
CA ASP A 188 -7.89 -22.31 10.55
C ASP A 188 -7.14 -21.32 11.47
N GLN A 189 -7.27 -21.52 12.78
CA GLN A 189 -6.67 -20.63 13.77
C GLN A 189 -5.15 -20.59 13.65
N ALA A 190 -4.51 -21.70 13.31
CA ALA A 190 -3.06 -21.76 13.17
C ALA A 190 -2.56 -20.91 11.99
N THR A 191 -3.31 -20.85 10.90
CA THR A 191 -3.03 -19.98 9.75
C THR A 191 -3.19 -18.50 10.12
N LEU A 192 -4.26 -18.15 10.83
CA LEU A 192 -4.45 -16.79 11.35
C LEU A 192 -3.31 -16.37 12.30
N ASP A 193 -2.98 -17.23 13.26
CA ASP A 193 -1.93 -16.94 14.25
C ASP A 193 -0.56 -16.72 13.56
N ARG A 194 -0.21 -17.53 12.57
CA ARG A 194 1.02 -17.32 11.77
C ARG A 194 1.00 -15.99 11.03
N ALA A 195 -0.11 -15.64 10.39
CA ALA A 195 -0.24 -14.39 9.65
C ALA A 195 -0.13 -13.17 10.59
N ILE A 196 -0.73 -13.23 11.77
CA ILE A 196 -0.60 -12.20 12.82
C ILE A 196 0.85 -12.05 13.25
N VAL A 197 1.56 -13.16 13.50
CA VAL A 197 2.98 -13.11 13.88
C VAL A 197 3.84 -12.48 12.78
N LYS A 198 3.62 -12.86 11.52
CA LYS A 198 4.33 -12.27 10.36
C LYS A 198 4.07 -10.77 10.28
N TRP A 199 2.81 -10.34 10.35
CA TRP A 199 2.45 -8.93 10.32
C TRP A 199 3.10 -8.14 11.47
N ARG A 200 3.05 -8.68 12.69
CA ARG A 200 3.67 -8.04 13.87
C ARG A 200 5.19 -7.91 13.70
N SER A 201 5.85 -8.95 13.21
CA SER A 201 7.29 -8.91 12.94
C SER A 201 7.62 -7.80 11.94
N ALA A 202 6.93 -7.77 10.80
CA ALA A 202 7.12 -6.73 9.78
C ALA A 202 6.81 -5.32 10.31
N TYR A 203 5.77 -5.17 11.12
CA TYR A 203 5.41 -3.89 11.74
C TYR A 203 6.50 -3.38 12.69
N TYR A 204 6.99 -4.24 13.59
CA TYR A 204 8.05 -3.84 14.53
C TYR A 204 9.40 -3.63 13.85
N ASP A 205 9.72 -4.39 12.82
CA ASP A 205 10.91 -4.17 12.01
C ASP A 205 10.83 -2.81 11.29
N GLN A 206 9.66 -2.47 10.75
CA GLN A 206 9.42 -1.17 10.11
C GLN A 206 9.59 -0.01 11.09
N ILE A 207 8.90 -0.02 12.24
CA ILE A 207 8.99 1.11 13.20
C ILE A 207 10.35 1.24 13.88
N ASN A 208 11.16 0.19 13.85
CA ASN A 208 12.54 0.21 14.36
C ASN A 208 13.58 0.53 13.27
N ASN A 209 13.15 0.66 12.02
CA ASN A 209 14.06 1.02 10.94
C ASN A 209 14.60 2.44 11.17
N PHE A 210 15.93 2.57 11.10
CA PHE A 210 16.60 3.85 11.29
C PHE A 210 16.60 4.71 10.02
N PHE A 211 16.57 4.08 8.85
CA PHE A 211 16.58 4.77 7.56
C PHE A 211 15.25 4.61 6.83
N GLY A 212 14.77 5.69 6.20
CA GLY A 212 13.57 5.68 5.38
C GLY A 212 12.28 5.65 6.18
N PHE A 213 11.38 4.75 5.87
CA PHE A 213 10.00 4.68 6.37
C PHE A 213 9.88 4.08 7.78
N GLY A 214 10.63 4.60 8.74
CA GLY A 214 10.62 4.16 10.13
C GLY A 214 9.58 4.88 10.99
N ARG A 215 9.85 4.91 12.31
CA ARG A 215 8.92 5.49 13.30
C ARG A 215 8.64 6.98 13.05
N ALA A 216 9.65 7.76 12.70
CA ALA A 216 9.49 9.20 12.44
C ALA A 216 8.59 9.45 11.23
N ASP A 217 8.79 8.73 10.13
CA ASP A 217 7.95 8.81 8.93
C ASP A 217 6.51 8.42 9.23
N LEU A 218 6.30 7.31 9.93
CA LEU A 218 4.96 6.86 10.28
C LEU A 218 4.23 7.87 11.19
N LEU A 219 4.90 8.41 12.20
CA LEU A 219 4.30 9.44 13.07
C LEU A 219 3.95 10.71 12.30
N ALA A 220 4.83 11.16 11.39
CA ALA A 220 4.57 12.32 10.54
C ALA A 220 3.38 12.06 9.60
N SER A 221 3.34 10.89 8.98
CA SER A 221 2.22 10.48 8.10
C SER A 221 0.89 10.44 8.84
N LEU A 222 0.86 9.85 10.05
CA LEU A 222 -0.35 9.76 10.87
C LEU A 222 -0.82 11.13 11.38
N ALA A 223 0.12 12.02 11.71
CA ALA A 223 -0.20 13.39 12.07
C ALA A 223 -0.77 14.16 10.88
N LEU A 224 -0.18 14.02 9.68
CA LEU A 224 -0.57 14.74 8.48
C LEU A 224 -1.90 14.21 7.89
N PHE A 225 -2.09 12.90 7.82
CA PHE A 225 -3.23 12.29 7.15
C PHE A 225 -4.45 12.12 8.05
N ASP A 226 -4.23 11.83 9.32
CA ASP A 226 -5.27 11.42 10.26
C ASP A 226 -5.44 12.43 11.43
N ASP A 227 -4.50 13.37 11.59
CA ASP A 227 -4.38 14.22 12.80
C ASP A 227 -4.33 13.41 14.11
N ARG A 228 -3.78 12.18 14.01
CA ARG A 228 -3.78 11.17 15.08
C ARG A 228 -2.48 10.37 15.10
N PRO A 229 -1.34 10.94 15.50
CA PRO A 229 -0.07 10.21 15.57
C PRO A 229 -0.12 9.01 16.53
N GLU A 230 -1.00 9.02 17.55
CA GLU A 230 -1.21 7.93 18.49
C GLU A 230 -1.74 6.62 17.86
N LEU A 231 -2.26 6.66 16.62
CA LEU A 231 -2.65 5.46 15.85
C LEU A 231 -1.52 4.44 15.74
N ILE A 232 -0.27 4.88 15.80
CA ILE A 232 0.89 3.98 15.83
C ILE A 232 0.79 2.93 16.95
N ASN A 233 0.09 3.22 18.04
CA ASN A 233 -0.12 2.29 19.14
C ASN A 233 -1.43 1.48 19.03
N GLU A 234 -2.26 1.75 18.02
CA GLU A 234 -3.56 1.12 17.84
C GLU A 234 -3.59 0.05 16.75
N PHE A 235 -2.68 0.10 15.78
CA PHE A 235 -2.67 -0.82 14.64
C PHE A 235 -2.61 -2.28 15.05
N GLU A 236 -1.73 -2.62 15.97
CA GLU A 236 -1.61 -4.00 16.48
C GLU A 236 -2.93 -4.51 17.08
N LYS A 237 -3.64 -3.66 17.81
CA LYS A 237 -4.96 -4.00 18.39
C LYS A 237 -5.99 -4.31 17.29
N GLY A 238 -5.99 -3.54 16.21
CA GLY A 238 -6.85 -3.81 15.06
C GLY A 238 -6.55 -5.15 14.37
N ILE A 239 -5.27 -5.47 14.21
CA ILE A 239 -4.81 -6.75 13.67
C ILE A 239 -5.20 -7.92 14.59
N LEU A 240 -5.03 -7.78 15.90
CA LEU A 240 -5.40 -8.82 16.86
C LEU A 240 -6.91 -9.05 16.98
N ALA A 241 -7.73 -8.13 16.50
CA ALA A 241 -9.19 -8.27 16.45
C ALA A 241 -9.71 -8.98 15.19
N VAL A 242 -8.84 -9.29 14.23
CA VAL A 242 -9.22 -10.02 13.00
C VAL A 242 -9.58 -11.45 13.33
N THR A 243 -10.69 -11.94 12.74
CA THR A 243 -11.16 -13.32 12.89
C THR A 243 -11.12 -14.06 11.54
N PRO A 244 -11.13 -15.41 11.56
CA PRO A 244 -11.23 -16.21 10.33
C PRO A 244 -12.46 -15.85 9.47
N GLU A 245 -13.60 -15.58 10.08
CA GLU A 245 -14.84 -15.22 9.39
C GLU A 245 -14.74 -13.83 8.75
N LEU A 246 -14.06 -12.89 9.41
CA LEU A 246 -13.81 -11.55 8.84
C LEU A 246 -12.88 -11.63 7.63
N ILE A 247 -11.84 -12.48 7.68
CA ILE A 247 -10.96 -12.77 6.52
C ILE A 247 -11.78 -13.29 5.36
N GLN A 248 -12.60 -14.34 5.58
CA GLN A 248 -13.46 -14.92 4.55
C GLN A 248 -14.37 -13.88 3.93
N LYS A 249 -15.12 -13.14 4.75
CA LYS A 249 -16.04 -12.08 4.30
C LYS A 249 -15.31 -11.01 3.48
N THR A 250 -14.15 -10.57 3.94
CA THR A 250 -13.33 -9.57 3.24
C THR A 250 -12.82 -10.12 1.90
N ALA A 251 -12.36 -11.36 1.85
CA ALA A 251 -11.96 -12.00 0.61
C ALA A 251 -13.11 -12.11 -0.40
N GLN A 252 -14.31 -12.50 0.06
CA GLN A 252 -15.52 -12.58 -0.78
C GLN A 252 -15.90 -11.23 -1.38
N GLU A 253 -15.79 -10.15 -0.60
CA GLU A 253 -16.20 -8.81 -1.01
C GLU A 253 -15.16 -8.12 -1.90
N TYR A 254 -13.87 -8.24 -1.59
CA TYR A 254 -12.81 -7.45 -2.22
C TYR A 254 -12.00 -8.22 -3.25
N LEU A 255 -11.79 -9.54 -3.10
CA LEU A 255 -11.02 -10.34 -4.05
C LEU A 255 -11.90 -11.01 -5.14
N ARG A 256 -12.90 -10.29 -5.62
CA ARG A 256 -13.78 -10.74 -6.71
C ARG A 256 -13.21 -10.30 -8.08
N PRO A 257 -13.42 -11.08 -9.15
CA PRO A 257 -12.93 -10.71 -10.48
C PRO A 257 -13.39 -9.30 -10.91
N ALA A 258 -14.61 -8.89 -10.60
CA ALA A 258 -15.12 -7.55 -10.92
C ALA A 258 -14.32 -6.40 -10.29
N ASN A 259 -13.62 -6.63 -9.16
CA ASN A 259 -12.75 -5.66 -8.49
C ASN A 259 -11.28 -5.76 -8.95
N ARG A 260 -10.97 -6.64 -9.88
CA ARG A 260 -9.60 -6.87 -10.35
C ARG A 260 -9.25 -6.02 -11.56
N THR A 261 -8.00 -5.55 -11.56
CA THR A 261 -7.32 -5.02 -12.74
C THR A 261 -6.09 -5.87 -13.02
N THR A 262 -5.87 -6.27 -14.26
CA THR A 262 -4.70 -7.04 -14.69
C THR A 262 -3.90 -6.29 -15.75
N LEU A 263 -2.59 -6.45 -15.72
CA LEU A 263 -1.67 -5.93 -16.72
C LEU A 263 -0.75 -7.06 -17.16
N VAL A 264 -0.68 -7.26 -18.47
CA VAL A 264 0.30 -8.13 -19.13
C VAL A 264 1.33 -7.23 -19.80
N LEU A 265 2.61 -7.51 -19.56
CA LEU A 265 3.72 -6.87 -20.21
C LEU A 265 4.40 -7.88 -21.15
N GLU A 266 4.48 -7.56 -22.46
CA GLU A 266 5.07 -8.39 -23.51
C GLU A 266 6.27 -7.71 -24.18
#